data_21e8fe03edbb8f416045308d3938c332
#
_entry.id   21e8fe03edbb8f416045308d3938c332
#
_cell.length_a   1.000
_cell.length_b   1.000
_cell.length_c   1.000
_cell.angle_alpha   90.00
_cell.angle_beta   90.00
_cell.angle_gamma   90.00
#
_symmetry.space_group_name_H-M   'P 1'
#
loop_
_entity.id
_entity.type
_entity.pdbx_description
1 polymer ?
#
loop_
_entity_poly.entity_id
_entity_poly.type
_entity_poly.pdbx_seq_one_letter_code
_entity_poly.pdbx_strand_id
1 'polypeptide(L)'
;MSITDSYLESAKSQFIYYKTLGEKAINQLAEEQLFISTNEDSNSIATIVKHISGNMLSRWTDFFTSDGEKEWRNRDSEFEETIKTKEELMFFWNKGWDCFFELLFSLKPEQLSEIIYIRNEKHTVIEAINRQLAHYPYHIGQIVFYAKQLKNSEWESLSIKKNKSKNYNDEKFSQDKKA
;
A
#
# COMPACT_ATOMS: atom_id res chain seq x y z
N MET A 1 -13.53 -22.52 9.10
CA MET A 1 -13.28 -21.15 8.56
C MET A 1 -14.25 -20.95 7.41
N SER A 2 -15.09 -19.91 7.48
CA SER A 2 -16.00 -19.57 6.37
C SER A 2 -15.24 -18.96 5.19
N ILE A 3 -15.88 -18.81 4.03
CA ILE A 3 -15.26 -18.12 2.88
C ILE A 3 -14.97 -16.66 3.23
N THR A 4 -15.83 -16.02 4.01
CA THR A 4 -15.67 -14.63 4.45
C THR A 4 -14.53 -14.45 5.44
N ASP A 5 -14.35 -15.37 6.38
CA ASP A 5 -13.17 -15.38 7.25
C ASP A 5 -11.88 -15.52 6.44
N SER A 6 -11.85 -16.51 5.54
CA SER A 6 -10.68 -16.76 4.67
C SER A 6 -10.34 -15.55 3.80
N TYR A 7 -11.35 -14.87 3.27
CA TYR A 7 -11.17 -13.66 2.49
C TYR A 7 -10.53 -12.53 3.31
N LEU A 8 -11.06 -12.25 4.51
CA LEU A 8 -10.52 -11.20 5.39
C LEU A 8 -9.07 -11.48 5.77
N GLU A 9 -8.76 -12.70 6.19
CA GLU A 9 -7.39 -13.08 6.55
C GLU A 9 -6.43 -12.98 5.35
N SER A 10 -6.88 -13.37 4.17
CA SER A 10 -6.10 -13.21 2.93
C SER A 10 -5.86 -11.74 2.62
N ALA A 11 -6.89 -10.88 2.70
CA ALA A 11 -6.76 -9.45 2.44
C ALA A 11 -5.81 -8.78 3.44
N LYS A 12 -5.96 -9.06 4.75
CA LYS A 12 -5.06 -8.56 5.80
C LYS A 12 -3.59 -8.93 5.51
N SER A 13 -3.35 -10.21 5.21
CA SER A 13 -2.01 -10.71 4.93
C SER A 13 -1.38 -10.03 3.71
N GLN A 14 -2.15 -9.81 2.64
CA GLN A 14 -1.67 -9.13 1.45
C GLN A 14 -1.32 -7.66 1.72
N PHE A 15 -2.16 -6.92 2.43
CA PHE A 15 -1.86 -5.52 2.74
C PHE A 15 -0.63 -5.38 3.65
N ILE A 16 -0.46 -6.25 4.66
CA ILE A 16 0.77 -6.29 5.48
C ILE A 16 2.00 -6.55 4.60
N TYR A 17 1.89 -7.51 3.68
CA TYR A 17 2.98 -7.82 2.74
C TYR A 17 3.35 -6.60 1.89
N TYR A 18 2.38 -5.92 1.27
CA TYR A 18 2.66 -4.77 0.41
C TYR A 18 3.16 -3.55 1.20
N LYS A 19 2.63 -3.28 2.40
CA LYS A 19 3.19 -2.26 3.29
C LYS A 19 4.67 -2.52 3.56
N THR A 20 4.99 -3.74 3.99
CA THR A 20 6.38 -4.16 4.27
C THR A 20 7.27 -4.07 3.03
N LEU A 21 6.75 -4.41 1.85
CA LEU A 21 7.49 -4.33 0.59
C LEU A 21 7.85 -2.88 0.24
N GLY A 22 6.91 -1.95 0.41
CA GLY A 22 7.13 -0.52 0.22
C GLY A 22 8.17 0.04 1.19
N GLU A 23 8.05 -0.29 2.49
CA GLU A 23 9.03 0.11 3.52
C GLU A 23 10.45 -0.37 3.21
N LYS A 24 10.58 -1.63 2.81
CA LYS A 24 11.89 -2.19 2.42
C LYS A 24 12.48 -1.47 1.21
N ALA A 25 11.65 -1.06 0.25
CA ALA A 25 12.12 -0.30 -0.91
C ALA A 25 12.58 1.12 -0.50
N ILE A 26 11.77 1.85 0.26
CA ILE A 26 12.08 3.19 0.77
C ILE A 26 13.35 3.18 1.61
N ASN A 27 13.54 2.17 2.45
CA ASN A 27 14.68 2.08 3.34
C ASN A 27 16.02 1.76 2.65
N GLN A 28 16.02 1.34 1.40
CA GLN A 28 17.26 1.18 0.63
C GLN A 28 17.79 2.48 0.05
N LEU A 29 16.97 3.54 0.02
CA LEU A 29 17.32 4.81 -0.62
C LEU A 29 17.93 5.79 0.36
N ALA A 30 18.85 6.62 -0.14
CA ALA A 30 19.25 7.85 0.51
C ALA A 30 18.08 8.84 0.51
N GLU A 31 18.10 9.78 1.46
CA GLU A 31 16.98 10.71 1.64
C GLU A 31 16.67 11.50 0.36
N GLU A 32 17.69 12.02 -0.29
CA GLU A 32 17.56 12.83 -1.50
C GLU A 32 16.90 12.06 -2.65
N GLN A 33 17.11 10.75 -2.71
CA GLN A 33 16.54 9.89 -3.76
C GLN A 33 15.01 9.76 -3.66
N LEU A 34 14.44 9.98 -2.48
CA LEU A 34 13.00 9.88 -2.25
C LEU A 34 12.20 11.00 -2.94
N PHE A 35 12.86 12.11 -3.25
CA PHE A 35 12.27 13.32 -3.82
C PHE A 35 12.59 13.53 -5.30
N ILE A 36 13.36 12.63 -5.91
CA ILE A 36 13.68 12.73 -7.33
C ILE A 36 12.44 12.41 -8.16
N SER A 37 12.17 13.23 -9.16
CA SER A 37 11.24 13.00 -10.25
C SER A 37 12.02 12.92 -11.57
N THR A 38 11.68 12.02 -12.50
CA THR A 38 12.40 11.85 -13.76
C THR A 38 12.03 12.90 -14.80
N ASN A 39 10.84 13.47 -14.71
CA ASN A 39 10.32 14.53 -15.56
C ASN A 39 9.10 15.20 -14.88
N GLU A 40 8.56 16.24 -15.50
CA GLU A 40 7.43 17.02 -14.94
C GLU A 40 6.15 16.20 -14.71
N ASP A 41 5.92 15.16 -15.51
CA ASP A 41 4.74 14.29 -15.41
C ASP A 41 4.94 13.09 -14.47
N SER A 42 6.16 12.88 -13.96
CA SER A 42 6.49 11.75 -13.10
C SER A 42 6.37 12.10 -11.63
N ASN A 43 5.85 11.16 -10.85
CA ASN A 43 5.77 11.31 -9.40
C ASN A 43 7.03 10.78 -8.72
N SER A 44 7.58 11.54 -7.77
CA SER A 44 8.59 11.06 -6.85
C SER A 44 8.00 10.00 -5.89
N ILE A 45 8.85 9.25 -5.20
CA ILE A 45 8.39 8.32 -4.16
C ILE A 45 7.62 9.07 -3.07
N ALA A 46 8.08 10.26 -2.67
CA ALA A 46 7.40 11.08 -1.69
C ALA A 46 5.99 11.50 -2.15
N THR A 47 5.83 11.86 -3.42
CA THR A 47 4.52 12.19 -4.02
C THR A 47 3.59 10.97 -4.01
N ILE A 48 4.09 9.79 -4.40
CA ILE A 48 3.29 8.56 -4.36
C ILE A 48 2.85 8.23 -2.94
N VAL A 49 3.72 8.35 -1.95
CA VAL A 49 3.41 8.12 -0.53
C VAL A 49 2.33 9.09 -0.05
N LYS A 50 2.46 10.39 -0.37
CA LYS A 50 1.47 11.41 -0.02
C LYS A 50 0.10 11.08 -0.61
N HIS A 51 0.06 10.69 -1.89
CA HIS A 51 -1.17 10.29 -2.57
C HIS A 51 -1.82 9.05 -1.93
N ILE A 52 -1.05 7.99 -1.65
CA ILE A 52 -1.58 6.79 -1.00
C ILE A 52 -2.14 7.13 0.38
N SER A 53 -1.41 7.91 1.17
CA SER A 53 -1.83 8.33 2.51
C SER A 53 -3.13 9.14 2.47
N GLY A 54 -3.22 10.14 1.59
CA GLY A 54 -4.44 10.94 1.39
C GLY A 54 -5.63 10.07 0.98
N ASN A 55 -5.40 9.10 0.08
CA ASN A 55 -6.42 8.14 -0.30
C ASN A 55 -6.87 7.27 0.88
N MET A 56 -5.93 6.72 1.67
CA MET A 56 -6.26 5.91 2.85
C MET A 56 -7.08 6.70 3.85
N LEU A 57 -6.64 7.88 4.22
CA LEU A 57 -7.34 8.73 5.18
C LEU A 57 -8.75 9.09 4.70
N SER A 58 -8.89 9.50 3.42
CA SER A 58 -10.20 9.81 2.86
C SER A 58 -11.13 8.59 2.84
N ARG A 59 -10.61 7.45 2.40
CA ARG A 59 -11.40 6.25 2.17
C ARG A 59 -11.86 5.55 3.44
N TRP A 60 -11.04 5.54 4.49
CA TRP A 60 -11.22 4.66 5.63
C TRP A 60 -11.62 5.38 6.93
N THR A 61 -11.49 6.70 7.00
CA THR A 61 -12.07 7.49 8.12
C THR A 61 -13.59 7.46 8.02
N ASP A 62 -14.27 7.24 9.14
CA ASP A 62 -15.75 7.20 9.23
C ASP A 62 -16.39 6.32 8.13
N PHE A 63 -15.79 5.16 7.88
CA PHE A 63 -16.03 4.30 6.72
C PHE A 63 -17.47 3.92 6.50
N PHE A 64 -18.22 3.62 7.56
CA PHE A 64 -19.61 3.20 7.50
C PHE A 64 -20.61 4.36 7.53
N THR A 65 -20.18 5.55 7.92
CA THR A 65 -21.07 6.68 8.23
C THR A 65 -20.93 7.88 7.30
N SER A 66 -19.91 7.87 6.44
CA SER A 66 -19.68 8.97 5.50
C SER A 66 -19.17 8.45 4.16
N ASP A 67 -19.24 9.29 3.11
CA ASP A 67 -18.69 8.95 1.80
C ASP A 67 -17.17 8.75 1.88
N GLY A 68 -16.65 7.78 1.15
CA GLY A 68 -15.22 7.51 1.06
C GLY A 68 -14.42 8.59 0.31
N GLU A 69 -15.03 9.58 -0.29
CA GLU A 69 -14.38 10.80 -0.77
C GLU A 69 -14.76 11.94 0.15
N LYS A 70 -13.84 12.37 0.99
CA LYS A 70 -14.10 13.39 2.01
C LYS A 70 -14.02 14.79 1.44
N GLU A 71 -14.88 15.69 1.87
CA GLU A 71 -14.89 17.11 1.44
C GLU A 71 -13.56 17.84 1.76
N TRP A 72 -12.90 17.44 2.86
CA TRP A 72 -11.62 18.02 3.27
C TRP A 72 -10.43 17.51 2.45
N ARG A 73 -10.62 16.47 1.60
CA ARG A 73 -9.55 15.92 0.77
C ARG A 73 -9.28 16.84 -0.42
N ASN A 74 -8.09 17.35 -0.49
CA ASN A 74 -7.60 18.03 -1.69
C ASN A 74 -6.68 17.06 -2.47
N ARG A 75 -7.28 16.33 -3.43
CA ARG A 75 -6.54 15.32 -4.20
C ARG A 75 -5.42 15.95 -5.04
N ASP A 76 -5.63 17.13 -5.60
CA ASP A 76 -4.63 17.75 -6.47
C ASP A 76 -3.38 18.14 -5.68
N SER A 77 -3.54 18.62 -4.44
CA SER A 77 -2.41 18.92 -3.55
C SER A 77 -1.59 17.70 -3.14
N GLU A 78 -2.14 16.48 -3.30
CA GLU A 78 -1.37 15.24 -3.04
C GLU A 78 -0.20 15.08 -4.02
N PHE A 79 -0.27 15.70 -5.19
CA PHE A 79 0.76 15.64 -6.23
C PHE A 79 1.74 16.83 -6.19
N GLU A 80 1.57 17.75 -5.24
CA GLU A 80 2.53 18.81 -4.99
C GLU A 80 3.68 18.32 -4.12
N GLU A 81 4.92 18.75 -4.43
CA GLU A 81 6.14 18.37 -3.71
C GLU A 81 6.30 19.12 -2.39
N THR A 82 5.46 18.83 -1.42
CA THR A 82 5.46 19.49 -0.10
C THR A 82 6.23 18.73 0.98
N ILE A 83 6.45 17.42 0.82
CA ILE A 83 7.26 16.60 1.72
C ILE A 83 8.73 16.85 1.40
N LYS A 84 9.55 17.17 2.40
CA LYS A 84 10.96 17.55 2.23
C LYS A 84 11.94 16.65 2.99
N THR A 85 11.47 15.84 3.93
CA THR A 85 12.32 14.93 4.70
C THR A 85 11.78 13.51 4.70
N LYS A 86 12.68 12.54 4.93
CA LYS A 86 12.28 11.13 5.09
C LYS A 86 11.38 10.96 6.31
N GLU A 87 11.57 11.74 7.36
CA GLU A 87 10.74 11.70 8.55
C GLU A 87 9.30 12.11 8.23
N GLU A 88 9.10 13.22 7.52
CA GLU A 88 7.78 13.65 7.03
C GLU A 88 7.14 12.58 6.12
N LEU A 89 7.91 12.01 5.19
CA LEU A 89 7.42 10.93 4.32
C LEU A 89 6.91 9.75 5.14
N MET A 90 7.70 9.29 6.11
CA MET A 90 7.32 8.17 6.96
C MET A 90 6.16 8.50 7.90
N PHE A 91 6.02 9.76 8.32
CA PHE A 91 4.84 10.21 9.05
C PHE A 91 3.56 10.04 8.21
N PHE A 92 3.55 10.51 6.96
CA PHE A 92 2.40 10.31 6.06
C PHE A 92 2.15 8.82 5.77
N TRP A 93 3.21 8.06 5.50
CA TRP A 93 3.13 6.63 5.28
C TRP A 93 2.43 5.92 6.44
N ASN A 94 2.94 6.11 7.65
CA ASN A 94 2.37 5.45 8.83
C ASN A 94 0.94 5.92 9.10
N LYS A 95 0.67 7.21 9.04
CA LYS A 95 -0.67 7.78 9.27
C LYS A 95 -1.72 7.16 8.34
N GLY A 96 -1.40 6.99 7.06
CA GLY A 96 -2.34 6.36 6.11
C GLY A 96 -2.56 4.88 6.42
N TRP A 97 -1.48 4.12 6.58
CA TRP A 97 -1.57 2.69 6.86
C TRP A 97 -2.23 2.38 8.21
N ASP A 98 -1.95 3.16 9.24
CA ASP A 98 -2.55 2.98 10.58
C ASP A 98 -4.06 3.20 10.52
N CYS A 99 -4.53 4.27 9.87
CA CYS A 99 -5.96 4.52 9.65
C CYS A 99 -6.64 3.36 8.90
N PHE A 100 -5.99 2.86 7.85
CA PHE A 100 -6.51 1.73 7.08
C PHE A 100 -6.55 0.43 7.89
N PHE A 101 -5.47 0.09 8.58
CA PHE A 101 -5.41 -1.14 9.36
C PHE A 101 -6.29 -1.12 10.59
N GLU A 102 -6.47 0.02 11.25
CA GLU A 102 -7.43 0.15 12.35
C GLU A 102 -8.82 -0.32 11.92
N LEU A 103 -9.31 0.14 10.78
CA LEU A 103 -10.58 -0.35 10.25
C LEU A 103 -10.50 -1.81 9.80
N LEU A 104 -9.51 -2.16 8.96
CA LEU A 104 -9.43 -3.50 8.35
C LEU A 104 -9.40 -4.61 9.41
N PHE A 105 -8.69 -4.40 10.52
CA PHE A 105 -8.61 -5.38 11.61
C PHE A 105 -9.86 -5.40 12.50
N SER A 106 -10.64 -4.34 12.52
CA SER A 106 -11.91 -4.29 13.25
C SER A 106 -13.06 -4.96 12.49
N LEU A 107 -12.93 -5.15 11.17
CA LEU A 107 -13.99 -5.73 10.34
C LEU A 107 -14.32 -7.16 10.73
N LYS A 108 -15.62 -7.43 10.79
CA LYS A 108 -16.18 -8.77 10.98
C LYS A 108 -16.67 -9.35 9.65
N PRO A 109 -16.67 -10.69 9.50
CA PRO A 109 -17.13 -11.35 8.26
C PRO A 109 -18.52 -10.92 7.81
N GLU A 110 -19.43 -10.65 8.75
CA GLU A 110 -20.82 -10.26 8.47
C GLU A 110 -20.91 -8.88 7.81
N GLN A 111 -19.95 -8.00 8.08
CA GLN A 111 -19.94 -6.64 7.54
C GLN A 111 -19.48 -6.58 6.08
N LEU A 112 -18.93 -7.66 5.53
CA LEU A 112 -18.39 -7.66 4.16
C LEU A 112 -19.45 -7.38 3.09
N SER A 113 -20.71 -7.65 3.38
CA SER A 113 -21.85 -7.35 2.49
C SER A 113 -22.52 -6.01 2.77
N GLU A 114 -22.12 -5.29 3.83
CA GLU A 114 -22.66 -3.97 4.14
C GLU A 114 -22.36 -2.99 3.01
N ILE A 115 -23.22 -1.98 2.88
CA ILE A 115 -23.12 -0.97 1.83
C ILE A 115 -22.44 0.28 2.38
N ILE A 116 -21.46 0.73 1.63
CA ILE A 116 -20.79 2.02 1.81
C ILE A 116 -20.87 2.82 0.51
N TYR A 117 -20.53 4.09 0.58
CA TYR A 117 -20.53 4.96 -0.58
C TYR A 117 -19.13 5.52 -0.84
N ILE A 118 -18.79 5.62 -2.13
CA ILE A 118 -17.56 6.24 -2.61
C ILE A 118 -17.95 7.14 -3.79
N ARG A 119 -17.86 8.47 -3.61
CA ARG A 119 -18.29 9.46 -4.62
C ARG A 119 -19.77 9.27 -5.01
N ASN A 120 -20.61 9.06 -4.01
CA ASN A 120 -22.04 8.71 -4.17
C ASN A 120 -22.34 7.42 -4.93
N GLU A 121 -21.32 6.62 -5.25
CA GLU A 121 -21.50 5.29 -5.84
C GLU A 121 -21.56 4.24 -4.73
N LYS A 122 -22.56 3.36 -4.84
CA LYS A 122 -22.80 2.26 -3.90
C LYS A 122 -21.80 1.13 -4.09
N HIS A 123 -21.15 0.71 -3.01
CA HIS A 123 -20.25 -0.43 -2.96
C HIS A 123 -20.53 -1.30 -1.75
N THR A 124 -20.25 -2.59 -1.86
CA THR A 124 -20.09 -3.44 -0.69
C THR A 124 -18.71 -3.22 -0.05
N VAL A 125 -18.57 -3.58 1.23
CA VAL A 125 -17.25 -3.56 1.91
C VAL A 125 -16.23 -4.42 1.17
N ILE A 126 -16.63 -5.61 0.65
CA ILE A 126 -15.78 -6.46 -0.19
C ILE A 126 -15.26 -5.70 -1.42
N GLU A 127 -16.15 -4.99 -2.13
CA GLU A 127 -15.76 -4.23 -3.33
C GLU A 127 -14.79 -3.11 -2.98
N ALA A 128 -15.01 -2.41 -1.86
CA ALA A 128 -14.09 -1.39 -1.38
C ALA A 128 -12.71 -1.98 -1.06
N ILE A 129 -12.64 -3.13 -0.37
CA ILE A 129 -11.37 -3.83 -0.09
C ILE A 129 -10.70 -4.28 -1.39
N ASN A 130 -11.41 -4.91 -2.31
CA ASN A 130 -10.88 -5.38 -3.60
C ASN A 130 -10.31 -4.22 -4.43
N ARG A 131 -11.00 -3.09 -4.45
CA ARG A 131 -10.52 -1.87 -5.11
C ARG A 131 -9.15 -1.45 -4.56
N GLN A 132 -8.95 -1.54 -3.26
CA GLN A 132 -7.67 -1.18 -2.66
C GLN A 132 -6.61 -2.28 -2.81
N LEU A 133 -7.01 -3.55 -2.88
CA LEU A 133 -6.09 -4.65 -3.25
C LEU A 133 -5.53 -4.49 -4.67
N ALA A 134 -6.22 -3.77 -5.55
CA ALA A 134 -5.68 -3.39 -6.86
C ALA A 134 -4.87 -2.08 -6.79
N HIS A 135 -5.32 -1.08 -6.01
CA HIS A 135 -4.78 0.27 -6.01
C HIS A 135 -3.47 0.41 -5.22
N TYR A 136 -3.43 -0.08 -3.97
CA TYR A 136 -2.22 0.06 -3.15
C TYR A 136 -1.06 -0.77 -3.70
N PRO A 137 -1.22 -2.04 -4.06
CA PRO A 137 -0.18 -2.81 -4.73
C PRO A 137 0.33 -2.18 -6.03
N TYR A 138 -0.54 -1.54 -6.82
CA TYR A 138 -0.13 -0.81 -8.01
C TYR A 138 0.87 0.31 -7.68
N HIS A 139 0.60 1.12 -6.66
CA HIS A 139 1.51 2.18 -6.22
C HIS A 139 2.76 1.64 -5.52
N ILE A 140 2.64 0.58 -4.73
CA ILE A 140 3.81 -0.09 -4.14
C ILE A 140 4.73 -0.63 -5.24
N GLY A 141 4.16 -1.19 -6.32
CA GLY A 141 4.92 -1.61 -7.49
C GLY A 141 5.70 -0.46 -8.14
N GLN A 142 5.11 0.73 -8.24
CA GLN A 142 5.80 1.95 -8.71
C GLN A 142 6.95 2.34 -7.79
N ILE A 143 6.72 2.37 -6.46
CA ILE A 143 7.76 2.66 -5.46
C ILE A 143 8.93 1.68 -5.60
N VAL A 144 8.66 0.37 -5.64
CA VAL A 144 9.69 -0.68 -5.75
C VAL A 144 10.45 -0.56 -7.07
N PHE A 145 9.75 -0.38 -8.18
CA PHE A 145 10.37 -0.23 -9.50
C PHE A 145 11.28 0.99 -9.55
N TYR A 146 10.78 2.13 -9.08
CA TYR A 146 11.53 3.37 -9.11
C TYR A 146 12.69 3.38 -8.13
N ALA A 147 12.50 2.87 -6.91
CA ALA A 147 13.57 2.70 -5.94
C ALA A 147 14.71 1.82 -6.49
N LYS A 148 14.36 0.74 -7.19
CA LYS A 148 15.36 -0.12 -7.85
C LYS A 148 16.16 0.61 -8.93
N GLN A 149 15.52 1.48 -9.70
CA GLN A 149 16.22 2.31 -10.70
C GLN A 149 17.19 3.29 -10.05
N LEU A 150 16.74 3.99 -9.00
CA LEU A 150 17.55 4.97 -8.28
C LEU A 150 18.73 4.33 -7.53
N LYS A 151 18.53 3.14 -6.96
CA LYS A 151 19.58 2.39 -6.22
C LYS A 151 20.56 1.69 -7.17
N ASN A 152 20.13 1.38 -8.40
CA ASN A 152 20.96 0.77 -9.44
C ASN A 152 21.65 -0.52 -8.98
N SER A 153 22.99 -0.62 -9.14
CA SER A 153 23.78 -1.83 -8.81
C SER A 153 23.77 -2.20 -7.32
N GLU A 154 23.48 -1.25 -6.43
CA GLU A 154 23.42 -1.46 -4.98
C GLU A 154 22.06 -1.97 -4.51
N TRP A 155 21.11 -2.20 -5.43
CA TRP A 155 19.78 -2.70 -5.08
C TRP A 155 19.82 -4.12 -4.53
N GLU A 156 19.27 -4.30 -3.36
CA GLU A 156 19.02 -5.63 -2.79
C GLU A 156 17.61 -6.11 -3.16
N SER A 157 17.54 -7.32 -3.75
CA SER A 157 16.25 -7.89 -4.16
C SER A 157 15.33 -8.11 -2.97
N LEU A 158 14.10 -7.62 -3.08
CA LEU A 158 13.05 -7.77 -2.05
C LEU A 158 12.29 -9.10 -2.16
N SER A 159 12.62 -9.90 -3.16
CA SER A 159 12.04 -11.21 -3.42
C SER A 159 13.15 -12.19 -3.81
N ILE A 160 12.95 -13.03 -4.80
CA ILE A 160 13.96 -13.96 -5.28
C ILE A 160 14.98 -13.21 -6.16
N LYS A 161 16.26 -13.27 -5.82
CA LYS A 161 17.35 -12.67 -6.62
C LYS A 161 17.38 -13.30 -8.02
N LYS A 162 17.72 -12.48 -9.02
CA LYS A 162 17.89 -12.94 -10.41
C LYS A 162 18.81 -14.18 -10.45
N ASN A 163 18.40 -15.22 -11.16
CA ASN A 163 19.11 -16.49 -11.32
C ASN A 163 19.28 -17.33 -10.02
N LYS A 164 18.50 -17.05 -8.96
CA LYS A 164 18.51 -17.80 -7.69
C LYS A 164 17.22 -18.58 -7.41
N SER A 165 16.29 -18.66 -8.37
CA SER A 165 14.99 -19.32 -8.18
C SER A 165 15.13 -20.79 -7.81
N LYS A 166 16.10 -21.50 -8.42
CA LYS A 166 16.35 -22.92 -8.08
C LYS A 166 16.76 -23.08 -6.63
N ASN A 167 17.77 -22.33 -6.18
CA ASN A 167 18.24 -22.39 -4.80
C ASN A 167 17.13 -22.07 -3.80
N TYR A 168 16.31 -21.06 -4.10
CA TYR A 168 15.17 -20.68 -3.28
C TYR A 168 14.13 -21.80 -3.18
N ASN A 169 13.81 -22.44 -4.31
CA ASN A 169 12.85 -23.55 -4.35
C ASN A 169 13.39 -24.78 -3.62
N ASP A 170 14.66 -25.13 -3.82
CA ASP A 170 15.30 -26.26 -3.14
C ASP A 170 15.25 -26.09 -1.61
N GLU A 171 15.52 -24.87 -1.12
CA GLU A 171 15.39 -24.54 0.30
C GLU A 171 13.94 -24.63 0.80
N LYS A 172 12.98 -24.09 0.03
CA LYS A 172 11.55 -24.13 0.41
C LYS A 172 10.99 -25.55 0.42
N PHE A 173 11.33 -26.38 -0.56
CA PHE A 173 10.84 -27.74 -0.67
C PHE A 173 11.54 -28.72 0.29
N SER A 174 12.69 -28.35 0.86
CA SER A 174 13.33 -29.12 1.93
C SER A 174 12.67 -28.94 3.31
N GLN A 175 11.77 -27.94 3.45
CA GLN A 175 11.03 -27.69 4.69
C GLN A 175 9.69 -28.43 4.67
N ASP A 176 9.24 -28.87 5.85
CA ASP A 176 7.89 -29.43 5.98
C ASP A 176 6.83 -28.42 5.57
N LYS A 177 5.73 -28.93 4.98
CA LYS A 177 4.59 -28.08 4.64
C LYS A 177 4.05 -27.41 5.90
N LYS A 178 4.03 -26.09 5.91
CA LYS A 178 3.37 -25.35 6.99
C LYS A 178 1.86 -25.57 6.88
N ALA A 179 1.28 -26.04 7.98
CA ALA A 179 -0.17 -26.20 8.12
C ALA A 179 -0.87 -24.83 8.11
#